data_d9eabde260c6b39a3076ba0bbb8ecb14
#
_entry.id   d9eabde260c6b39a3076ba0bbb8ecb14
#
_cell.length_a   1.000
_cell.length_b   1.000
_cell.length_c   1.000
_cell.angle_alpha   90.00
_cell.angle_beta   90.00
_cell.angle_gamma   90.00
#
_symmetry.space_group_name_H-M   'P 1'
#
loop_
_entity.id
_entity.type
_entity.pdbx_description
1 polymer ?
#
loop_
_entity_poly.entity_id
_entity_poly.type
_entity_poly.pdbx_seq_one_letter_code
_entity_poly.pdbx_strand_id
1 'polypeptide(L)'
;MTTVHYIEKYLKDGDKILDIGAGAGEYSLYFARKGYEVSALELADANIAAFKKKLTPEDKIDLVQGNALDLSRYADKSFDIVLLFGPLYHLKNDADKQKCISEAKRVCKDGGKIFFAFISNDFVFLTEFGYDVNYFSNGDYPELPHRAAQRGRGRRHLDDLPQKRRHAASAPHSQDHARPGRDVDRK
;
A
#
# COMPACT_ATOMS: atom_id res chain seq x y z
N MET A 1 14.63 -2.22 5.99
CA MET A 1 13.31 -1.59 5.71
C MET A 1 13.20 -0.30 6.52
N THR A 2 12.95 0.83 5.89
CA THR A 2 12.86 2.14 6.57
C THR A 2 11.75 2.17 7.64
N THR A 3 10.56 1.65 7.32
CA THR A 3 9.42 1.61 8.24
C THR A 3 9.72 0.90 9.56
N VAL A 4 10.33 -0.28 9.49
CA VAL A 4 10.72 -1.07 10.68
C VAL A 4 11.66 -0.27 11.58
N HIS A 5 12.66 0.40 11.00
CA HIS A 5 13.58 1.23 11.76
C HIS A 5 12.88 2.33 12.58
N TYR A 6 11.81 2.94 12.01
CA TYR A 6 11.04 3.95 12.76
C TYR A 6 10.18 3.33 13.85
N ILE A 7 9.58 2.16 13.62
CA ILE A 7 8.77 1.47 14.65
C ILE A 7 9.66 1.05 15.82
N GLU A 8 10.82 0.46 15.54
CA GLU A 8 11.77 -0.04 16.55
C GLU A 8 12.24 1.04 17.54
N LYS A 9 12.24 2.31 17.15
CA LYS A 9 12.58 3.42 18.07
C LYS A 9 11.61 3.58 19.23
N TYR A 10 10.39 3.06 19.11
CA TYR A 10 9.33 3.21 20.10
C TYR A 10 8.99 1.90 20.80
N LEU A 11 9.54 0.77 20.33
CA LEU A 11 9.30 -0.54 20.93
C LEU A 11 10.10 -0.71 22.22
N LYS A 12 9.47 -1.38 23.19
CA LYS A 12 10.07 -1.81 24.45
C LYS A 12 9.84 -3.32 24.63
N ASP A 13 10.67 -3.94 25.41
CA ASP A 13 10.52 -5.36 25.72
C ASP A 13 9.14 -5.63 26.33
N GLY A 14 8.46 -6.66 25.81
CA GLY A 14 7.13 -7.04 26.23
C GLY A 14 5.97 -6.24 25.63
N ASP A 15 6.24 -5.27 24.75
CA ASP A 15 5.18 -4.54 24.03
C ASP A 15 4.31 -5.49 23.18
N LYS A 16 3.00 -5.19 23.16
CA LYS A 16 2.00 -5.87 22.33
C LYS A 16 1.73 -5.05 21.07
N ILE A 17 1.76 -5.72 19.93
CA ILE A 17 1.59 -5.10 18.62
C ILE A 17 0.29 -5.58 17.98
N LEU A 18 -0.52 -4.65 17.46
CA LEU A 18 -1.65 -4.95 16.57
C LEU A 18 -1.31 -4.49 15.15
N ASP A 19 -1.38 -5.41 14.19
CA ASP A 19 -1.20 -5.13 12.77
C ASP A 19 -2.56 -5.21 12.06
N ILE A 20 -3.12 -4.05 11.71
CA ILE A 20 -4.45 -3.89 11.11
C ILE A 20 -4.30 -3.79 9.60
N GLY A 21 -4.86 -4.76 8.88
CA GLY A 21 -4.64 -4.94 7.45
C GLY A 21 -3.26 -5.52 7.18
N ALA A 22 -2.95 -6.62 7.89
CA ALA A 22 -1.62 -7.22 7.92
C ALA A 22 -1.13 -7.78 6.56
N GLY A 23 -2.03 -7.89 5.57
CA GLY A 23 -1.69 -8.44 4.27
C GLY A 23 -1.15 -9.87 4.38
N ALA A 24 -0.04 -10.14 3.72
CA ALA A 24 0.65 -11.42 3.81
C ALA A 24 1.61 -11.53 5.02
N GLY A 25 1.50 -10.62 6.00
CA GLY A 25 2.10 -10.74 7.32
C GLY A 25 3.55 -10.30 7.45
N GLU A 26 4.08 -9.48 6.56
CA GLU A 26 5.51 -9.12 6.58
C GLU A 26 5.94 -8.45 7.90
N TYR A 27 5.17 -7.47 8.38
CA TYR A 27 5.47 -6.80 9.65
C TYR A 27 5.17 -7.69 10.84
N SER A 28 4.03 -8.37 10.84
CA SER A 28 3.62 -9.30 11.89
C SER A 28 4.68 -10.38 12.14
N LEU A 29 5.15 -11.04 11.07
CA LEU A 29 6.20 -12.06 11.16
C LEU A 29 7.53 -11.48 11.64
N TYR A 30 7.88 -10.30 11.14
CA TYR A 30 9.12 -9.65 11.54
C TYR A 30 9.16 -9.40 13.05
N PHE A 31 8.10 -8.81 13.62
CA PHE A 31 8.06 -8.48 15.04
C PHE A 31 7.87 -9.72 15.92
N ALA A 32 7.04 -10.68 15.51
CA ALA A 32 6.88 -11.93 16.25
C ALA A 32 8.20 -12.70 16.37
N ARG A 33 9.00 -12.77 15.30
CA ARG A 33 10.34 -13.39 15.29
C ARG A 33 11.39 -12.63 16.11
N LYS A 34 11.09 -11.38 16.44
CA LYS A 34 11.87 -10.60 17.44
C LYS A 34 11.39 -10.78 18.87
N GLY A 35 10.38 -11.60 19.11
CA GLY A 35 9.88 -11.94 20.43
C GLY A 35 8.70 -11.11 20.92
N TYR A 36 8.13 -10.22 20.09
CA TYR A 36 6.95 -9.45 20.47
C TYR A 36 5.67 -10.28 20.35
N GLU A 37 4.68 -9.99 21.19
CA GLU A 37 3.33 -10.54 21.08
C GLU A 37 2.59 -9.76 19.97
N VAL A 38 2.20 -10.46 18.91
CA VAL A 38 1.59 -9.84 17.74
C VAL A 38 0.19 -10.38 17.51
N SER A 39 -0.79 -9.48 17.42
CA SER A 39 -2.11 -9.76 16.84
C SER A 39 -2.17 -9.18 15.44
N ALA A 40 -2.67 -9.96 14.50
CA ALA A 40 -2.78 -9.57 13.09
C ALA A 40 -4.23 -9.71 12.60
N LEU A 41 -4.78 -8.63 12.07
CA LEU A 41 -6.12 -8.61 11.50
C LEU A 41 -6.01 -8.34 10.00
N GLU A 42 -6.63 -9.23 9.21
CA GLU A 42 -6.67 -9.09 7.75
C GLU A 42 -8.06 -9.43 7.23
N LEU A 43 -8.53 -8.72 6.20
CA LEU A 43 -9.86 -8.90 5.63
C LEU A 43 -9.89 -9.95 4.51
N ALA A 44 -8.87 -9.95 3.65
CA ALA A 44 -8.85 -10.69 2.41
C ALA A 44 -8.37 -12.15 2.61
N ASP A 45 -9.21 -13.11 2.20
CA ASP A 45 -8.89 -14.54 2.28
C ASP A 45 -7.57 -14.91 1.61
N ALA A 46 -7.28 -14.32 0.46
CA ALA A 46 -6.05 -14.57 -0.28
C ALA A 46 -4.80 -14.16 0.50
N ASN A 47 -4.86 -13.01 1.20
CA ASN A 47 -3.78 -12.52 2.04
C ASN A 47 -3.59 -13.43 3.26
N ILE A 48 -4.70 -13.80 3.92
CA ILE A 48 -4.68 -14.73 5.05
C ILE A 48 -4.06 -16.07 4.65
N ALA A 49 -4.44 -16.61 3.49
CA ALA A 49 -3.88 -17.85 2.98
C ALA A 49 -2.37 -17.72 2.69
N ALA A 50 -1.94 -16.59 2.14
CA ALA A 50 -0.51 -16.30 1.91
C ALA A 50 0.25 -16.13 3.23
N PHE A 51 -0.35 -15.47 4.23
CA PHE A 51 0.23 -15.31 5.55
C PHE A 51 0.40 -16.68 6.25
N LYS A 52 -0.64 -17.49 6.28
CA LYS A 52 -0.62 -18.83 6.88
C LYS A 52 0.48 -19.73 6.31
N LYS A 53 0.81 -19.61 5.02
CA LYS A 53 1.90 -20.37 4.40
C LYS A 53 3.29 -20.00 4.93
N LYS A 54 3.45 -18.83 5.53
CA LYS A 54 4.72 -18.33 6.07
C LYS A 54 4.86 -18.57 7.57
N LEU A 55 3.75 -18.88 8.27
CA LEU A 55 3.74 -19.16 9.69
C LEU A 55 4.46 -20.46 9.99
N THR A 56 5.25 -20.45 11.05
CA THR A 56 5.84 -21.62 11.67
C THR A 56 5.23 -21.83 13.06
N PRO A 57 5.35 -23.02 13.67
CA PRO A 57 4.82 -23.27 15.01
C PRO A 57 5.40 -22.34 16.10
N GLU A 58 6.57 -21.76 15.86
CA GLU A 58 7.27 -20.86 16.77
C GLU A 58 6.76 -19.43 16.68
N ASP A 59 6.11 -19.06 15.57
CA ASP A 59 5.59 -17.69 15.37
C ASP A 59 4.36 -17.45 16.25
N LYS A 60 4.51 -16.68 17.33
CA LYS A 60 3.43 -16.32 18.26
C LYS A 60 2.58 -15.19 17.71
N ILE A 61 1.70 -15.51 16.76
CA ILE A 61 0.82 -14.53 16.11
C ILE A 61 -0.64 -14.98 16.24
N ASP A 62 -1.49 -14.11 16.81
CA ASP A 62 -2.96 -14.27 16.74
C ASP A 62 -3.46 -13.69 15.43
N LEU A 63 -3.54 -14.53 14.37
CA LEU A 63 -4.03 -14.12 13.05
C LEU A 63 -5.54 -14.32 12.95
N VAL A 64 -6.24 -13.22 12.70
CA VAL A 64 -7.72 -13.18 12.64
C VAL A 64 -8.19 -12.58 11.34
N GLN A 65 -9.21 -13.18 10.75
CA GLN A 65 -9.97 -12.53 9.70
C GLN A 65 -10.92 -11.48 10.29
N GLY A 66 -10.84 -10.25 9.80
CA GLY A 66 -11.68 -9.18 10.33
C GLY A 66 -11.59 -7.89 9.54
N ASN A 67 -12.51 -6.97 9.85
CA ASN A 67 -12.60 -5.67 9.22
C ASN A 67 -11.98 -4.60 10.13
N ALA A 68 -11.12 -3.75 9.59
CA ALA A 68 -10.51 -2.62 10.29
C ALA A 68 -11.54 -1.61 10.86
N LEU A 69 -12.78 -1.67 10.42
CA LEU A 69 -13.88 -0.85 10.93
C LEU A 69 -14.51 -1.40 12.22
N ASP A 70 -14.15 -2.62 12.61
CA ASP A 70 -14.67 -3.29 13.80
C ASP A 70 -13.55 -4.06 14.51
N LEU A 71 -13.00 -3.47 15.54
CA LEU A 71 -12.01 -4.08 16.41
C LEU A 71 -12.60 -4.49 17.77
N SER A 72 -13.92 -4.71 17.85
CA SER A 72 -14.64 -5.03 19.10
C SER A 72 -14.11 -6.27 19.82
N ARG A 73 -13.46 -7.19 19.09
CA ARG A 73 -12.78 -8.35 19.70
C ARG A 73 -11.62 -7.95 20.61
N TYR A 74 -11.04 -6.77 20.44
CA TYR A 74 -9.93 -6.28 21.24
C TYR A 74 -10.43 -5.29 22.30
N ALA A 75 -9.94 -5.45 23.52
CA ALA A 75 -10.26 -4.54 24.60
C ALA A 75 -9.67 -3.14 24.36
N ASP A 76 -10.25 -2.13 24.98
CA ASP A 76 -9.70 -0.78 24.99
C ASP A 76 -8.29 -0.79 25.59
N LYS A 77 -7.40 0.02 25.03
CA LYS A 77 -6.04 0.24 25.55
C LYS A 77 -5.25 -1.05 25.77
N SER A 78 -5.33 -2.00 24.84
CA SER A 78 -4.72 -3.32 24.94
C SER A 78 -3.37 -3.44 24.23
N PHE A 79 -3.04 -2.53 23.29
CA PHE A 79 -1.82 -2.60 22.50
C PHE A 79 -0.90 -1.40 22.72
N ASP A 80 0.40 -1.64 22.76
CA ASP A 80 1.43 -0.60 22.89
C ASP A 80 1.73 0.04 21.54
N ILE A 81 1.75 -0.77 20.48
CA ILE A 81 1.96 -0.35 19.09
C ILE A 81 0.78 -0.83 18.22
N VAL A 82 0.24 0.07 17.41
CA VAL A 82 -0.79 -0.25 16.41
C VAL A 82 -0.26 0.15 15.03
N LEU A 83 -0.23 -0.81 14.11
CA LEU A 83 0.15 -0.60 12.72
C LEU A 83 -1.14 -0.54 11.87
N LEU A 84 -1.32 0.53 11.10
CA LEU A 84 -2.46 0.73 10.23
C LEU A 84 -1.94 1.12 8.84
N PHE A 85 -1.35 0.13 8.14
CA PHE A 85 -0.62 0.38 6.89
C PHE A 85 -1.44 0.12 5.62
N GLY A 86 -2.49 -0.71 5.70
CA GLY A 86 -3.32 -1.08 4.55
C GLY A 86 -4.65 -0.32 4.44
N PRO A 87 -5.47 -0.32 5.47
CA PRO A 87 -6.89 0.02 5.37
C PRO A 87 -7.20 1.42 4.84
N LEU A 88 -6.46 2.46 5.26
CA LEU A 88 -6.84 3.86 5.00
C LEU A 88 -6.86 4.24 3.52
N TYR A 89 -6.04 3.64 2.69
CA TYR A 89 -6.05 3.92 1.24
C TYR A 89 -7.02 3.02 0.46
N HIS A 90 -7.58 1.98 1.10
CA HIS A 90 -8.64 1.16 0.53
C HIS A 90 -10.05 1.67 0.89
N LEU A 91 -10.20 2.41 1.98
CA LEU A 91 -11.47 2.99 2.41
C LEU A 91 -11.82 4.21 1.56
N LYS A 92 -12.99 4.17 0.88
CA LYS A 92 -13.39 5.17 -0.10
C LYS A 92 -13.95 6.45 0.53
N ASN A 93 -14.71 6.32 1.62
CA ASN A 93 -15.38 7.44 2.25
C ASN A 93 -14.70 7.85 3.57
N ASP A 94 -14.86 9.11 3.94
CA ASP A 94 -14.18 9.66 5.10
C ASP A 94 -14.79 9.16 6.43
N ALA A 95 -16.07 8.80 6.45
CA ALA A 95 -16.70 8.23 7.65
C ALA A 95 -16.06 6.89 8.04
N ASP A 96 -15.79 6.01 7.08
CA ASP A 96 -15.10 4.75 7.33
C ASP A 96 -13.65 4.97 7.75
N LYS A 97 -12.93 5.94 7.12
CA LYS A 97 -11.58 6.29 7.55
C LYS A 97 -11.56 6.77 9.00
N GLN A 98 -12.50 7.66 9.37
CA GLN A 98 -12.63 8.16 10.74
C GLN A 98 -12.95 7.03 11.72
N LYS A 99 -13.86 6.12 11.37
CA LYS A 99 -14.20 4.96 12.18
C LYS A 99 -12.99 4.05 12.39
N CYS A 100 -12.26 3.73 11.32
CA CYS A 100 -11.04 2.92 11.37
C CYS A 100 -9.99 3.55 12.31
N ILE A 101 -9.75 4.85 12.17
CA ILE A 101 -8.83 5.60 13.05
C ILE A 101 -9.32 5.60 14.51
N SER A 102 -10.61 5.76 14.73
CA SER A 102 -11.20 5.74 16.07
C SER A 102 -11.03 4.39 16.75
N GLU A 103 -11.25 3.30 16.04
CA GLU A 103 -11.02 1.94 16.54
C GLU A 103 -9.53 1.71 16.85
N ALA A 104 -8.62 2.09 15.95
CA ALA A 104 -7.18 2.01 16.20
C ALA A 104 -6.77 2.81 17.45
N LYS A 105 -7.34 3.99 17.66
CA LYS A 105 -7.10 4.81 18.86
C LYS A 105 -7.69 4.18 20.12
N ARG A 106 -8.85 3.56 20.04
CA ARG A 106 -9.51 2.90 21.19
C ARG A 106 -8.66 1.75 21.72
N VAL A 107 -8.14 0.91 20.83
CA VAL A 107 -7.36 -0.28 21.23
C VAL A 107 -5.92 0.05 21.62
N CYS A 108 -5.40 1.20 21.20
CA CYS A 108 -4.06 1.67 21.56
C CYS A 108 -4.04 2.18 23.00
N LYS A 109 -3.03 1.79 23.78
CA LYS A 109 -2.80 2.26 25.14
C LYS A 109 -2.54 3.78 25.18
N ASP A 110 -2.80 4.39 26.32
CA ASP A 110 -2.36 5.77 26.58
C ASP A 110 -0.81 5.83 26.51
N GLY A 111 -0.29 6.73 25.69
CA GLY A 111 1.15 6.83 25.43
C GLY A 111 1.68 5.84 24.39
N GLY A 112 0.90 4.85 23.97
CA GLY A 112 1.22 3.95 22.85
C GLY A 112 1.40 4.70 21.54
N LYS A 113 1.80 4.00 20.49
CA LYS A 113 2.04 4.62 19.17
C LYS A 113 1.19 3.96 18.11
N ILE A 114 0.63 4.78 17.23
CA ILE A 114 -0.10 4.33 16.07
C ILE A 114 0.69 4.79 14.83
N PHE A 115 1.03 3.86 13.96
CA PHE A 115 1.71 4.14 12.71
C PHE A 115 0.72 4.02 11.56
N PHE A 116 0.58 5.09 10.79
CA PHE A 116 -0.29 5.15 9.63
C PHE A 116 0.53 5.15 8.34
N ALA A 117 0.06 4.42 7.32
CA ALA A 117 0.58 4.57 5.97
C ALA A 117 -0.46 5.27 5.08
N PHE A 118 0.02 6.21 4.28
CA PHE A 118 -0.73 6.87 3.25
C PHE A 118 0.03 6.77 1.92
N ILE A 119 -0.70 6.64 0.83
CA ILE A 119 -0.13 6.77 -0.51
C ILE A 119 -0.27 8.24 -0.88
N SER A 120 0.85 8.94 -1.11
CA SER A 120 0.80 10.31 -1.60
C SER A 120 0.50 10.33 -3.09
N ASN A 121 -0.25 11.34 -3.53
CA ASN A 121 -0.53 11.54 -4.97
C ASN A 121 0.78 11.71 -5.75
N ASP A 122 1.79 12.37 -5.17
CA ASP A 122 3.09 12.56 -5.82
C ASP A 122 3.81 11.23 -6.05
N PHE A 123 3.70 10.30 -5.13
CA PHE A 123 4.29 8.96 -5.27
C PHE A 123 3.63 8.18 -6.42
N VAL A 124 2.29 8.23 -6.52
CA VAL A 124 1.55 7.62 -7.65
C VAL A 124 2.00 8.25 -8.96
N PHE A 125 2.10 9.56 -9.00
CA PHE A 125 2.58 10.29 -10.17
C PHE A 125 3.98 9.85 -10.61
N LEU A 126 4.93 9.76 -9.67
CA LEU A 126 6.31 9.36 -9.95
C LEU A 126 6.43 7.91 -10.41
N THR A 127 5.64 7.00 -9.83
CA THR A 127 5.66 5.59 -10.23
C THR A 127 5.05 5.39 -11.61
N GLU A 128 3.92 6.02 -11.92
CA GLU A 128 3.28 5.92 -13.23
C GLU A 128 4.15 6.54 -14.33
N PHE A 129 4.77 7.69 -14.08
CA PHE A 129 5.74 8.28 -15.01
C PHE A 129 6.97 7.39 -15.24
N GLY A 130 7.38 6.62 -14.25
CA GLY A 130 8.51 5.71 -14.37
C GLY A 130 8.21 4.43 -15.15
N TYR A 131 6.95 3.99 -15.17
CA TYR A 131 6.53 2.75 -15.81
C TYR A 131 5.83 2.94 -17.15
N ASP A 132 5.02 3.99 -17.32
CA ASP A 132 4.33 4.28 -18.57
C ASP A 132 4.15 5.79 -18.79
N VAL A 133 5.01 6.36 -19.63
CA VAL A 133 4.93 7.77 -20.01
C VAL A 133 3.65 8.12 -20.81
N ASN A 134 2.93 7.11 -21.30
CA ASN A 134 1.69 7.29 -22.04
C ASN A 134 0.44 7.17 -21.15
N TYR A 135 0.58 6.78 -19.89
CA TYR A 135 -0.54 6.63 -18.95
C TYR A 135 -1.44 7.89 -18.93
N PHE A 136 -0.84 9.07 -19.01
CA PHE A 136 -1.56 10.36 -19.04
C PHE A 136 -1.99 10.84 -20.43
N SER A 137 -1.64 10.14 -21.50
CA SER A 137 -2.01 10.54 -22.87
C SER A 137 -3.42 10.10 -23.26
N ASN A 138 -4.03 9.17 -22.53
CA ASN A 138 -5.34 8.59 -22.84
C ASN A 138 -6.53 9.43 -22.33
N GLY A 139 -6.30 10.55 -21.65
CA GLY A 139 -7.36 11.48 -21.22
C GLY A 139 -8.17 11.04 -19.99
N ASP A 140 -7.95 9.84 -19.47
CA ASP A 140 -8.60 9.33 -18.28
C ASP A 140 -7.89 9.80 -17.01
N TYR A 141 -7.86 11.13 -16.79
CA TYR A 141 -7.36 11.65 -15.52
C TYR A 141 -8.39 11.39 -14.43
N PRO A 142 -8.03 10.73 -13.32
CA PRO A 142 -8.87 10.83 -12.13
C PRO A 142 -8.97 12.31 -11.75
N GLU A 143 -10.18 12.82 -11.53
CA GLU A 143 -10.38 14.21 -11.09
C GLU A 143 -9.54 14.46 -9.84
N LEU A 144 -8.53 15.32 -9.96
CA LEU A 144 -7.72 15.73 -8.81
C LEU A 144 -8.61 16.49 -7.84
N PRO A 145 -8.61 16.16 -6.54
CA PRO A 145 -9.41 16.86 -5.56
C PRO A 145 -9.09 18.37 -5.59
N HIS A 146 -10.12 19.19 -5.54
CA HIS A 146 -10.21 20.64 -5.80
C HIS A 146 -9.16 21.60 -5.19
N ARG A 147 -8.10 21.11 -4.55
CA ARG A 147 -7.04 21.99 -4.01
C ARG A 147 -6.12 22.60 -5.07
N ALA A 148 -6.08 22.07 -6.29
CA ALA A 148 -5.26 22.62 -7.36
C ALA A 148 -5.91 23.82 -8.10
N ALA A 149 -7.22 24.03 -7.96
CA ALA A 149 -7.95 25.06 -8.67
C ALA A 149 -7.76 26.50 -8.12
N GLN A 150 -7.11 26.68 -6.96
CA GLN A 150 -6.93 28.00 -6.34
C GLN A 150 -5.59 28.68 -6.67
N ARG A 151 -4.69 28.05 -7.41
CA ARG A 151 -3.51 28.74 -7.94
C ARG A 151 -3.69 28.93 -9.44
N GLY A 152 -4.26 30.09 -9.82
CA GLY A 152 -4.37 30.54 -11.19
C GLY A 152 -3.02 30.55 -11.91
N ARG A 153 -2.75 29.46 -12.62
CA ARG A 153 -1.80 29.46 -13.74
C ARG A 153 -2.51 28.78 -14.90
N GLY A 154 -2.74 29.58 -15.95
CA GLY A 154 -3.38 29.15 -17.16
C GLY A 154 -2.78 27.85 -17.71
N ARG A 155 -3.66 26.98 -18.18
CA ARG A 155 -3.28 25.80 -18.96
C ARG A 155 -2.40 26.26 -20.11
N ARG A 156 -1.14 25.86 -20.10
CA ARG A 156 -0.34 25.97 -21.33
C ARG A 156 -0.86 24.89 -22.27
N HIS A 157 -1.42 25.33 -23.39
CA HIS A 157 -1.83 24.42 -24.44
C HIS A 157 -0.58 23.72 -25.01
N LEU A 158 -0.73 22.46 -25.47
CA LEU A 158 0.36 21.68 -26.08
C LEU A 158 0.98 22.42 -27.31
N ASP A 159 0.28 23.39 -27.87
CA ASP A 159 0.75 24.23 -28.99
C ASP A 159 1.82 25.26 -28.59
N ASP A 160 1.99 25.53 -27.29
CA ASP A 160 2.98 26.45 -26.74
C ASP A 160 4.38 25.81 -26.54
N LEU A 161 4.54 24.53 -26.89
CA LEU A 161 5.82 23.83 -26.74
C LEU A 161 6.73 24.12 -27.97
N PRO A 162 8.04 24.35 -27.75
CA PRO A 162 8.98 24.57 -28.84
C PRO A 162 8.98 23.41 -29.84
N GLN A 163 8.99 23.72 -31.12
CA GLN A 163 8.88 22.76 -32.25
C GLN A 163 9.87 21.57 -32.19
N LYS A 164 11.00 21.69 -31.49
CA LYS A 164 11.98 20.62 -31.35
C LYS A 164 11.47 19.39 -30.54
N ARG A 165 10.34 19.47 -29.86
CA ARG A 165 9.72 18.35 -29.17
C ARG A 165 8.56 17.67 -29.92
N ARG A 166 8.13 18.23 -31.07
CA ARG A 166 7.04 17.65 -31.85
C ARG A 166 7.47 16.43 -32.68
N HIS A 167 8.77 16.26 -32.95
CA HIS A 167 9.28 15.16 -33.81
C HIS A 167 9.61 13.85 -33.05
N ALA A 168 9.49 13.80 -31.72
CA ALA A 168 9.73 12.59 -30.98
C ALA A 168 8.48 11.67 -30.83
N ALA A 169 7.30 12.16 -31.25
CA ALA A 169 6.03 11.44 -31.09
C ALA A 169 5.54 10.69 -32.33
N SER A 170 6.31 10.67 -33.42
CA SER A 170 5.94 9.96 -34.65
C SER A 170 7.06 9.06 -35.17
N ALA A 171 7.36 8.00 -34.43
CA ALA A 171 8.10 6.88 -34.96
C ALA A 171 7.07 5.80 -35.39
N PRO A 172 7.11 5.31 -36.64
CA PRO A 172 6.19 4.27 -37.09
C PRO A 172 6.53 2.95 -36.46
N HIS A 173 5.52 2.26 -35.94
CA HIS A 173 5.59 0.84 -35.59
C HIS A 173 5.93 0.05 -36.85
N SER A 174 7.13 -0.49 -36.96
CA SER A 174 7.46 -1.55 -37.92
C SER A 174 6.93 -2.86 -37.36
N GLN A 175 5.81 -3.33 -37.87
CA GLN A 175 5.46 -4.75 -37.90
C GLN A 175 6.44 -5.41 -38.89
N ASP A 176 7.07 -6.48 -38.46
CA ASP A 176 7.41 -7.70 -39.18
C ASP A 176 8.65 -8.36 -38.57
N HIS A 177 8.46 -9.36 -37.75
CA HIS A 177 9.39 -10.46 -37.63
C HIS A 177 8.63 -11.78 -37.68
N ALA A 178 8.47 -12.28 -38.91
CA ALA A 178 8.19 -13.67 -39.20
C ALA A 178 9.33 -14.55 -38.66
N ARG A 179 8.98 -15.55 -37.88
CA ARG A 179 9.91 -16.62 -37.47
C ARG A 179 9.98 -17.68 -38.59
N PRO A 180 11.15 -18.08 -39.04
CA PRO A 180 11.29 -19.27 -39.91
C PRO A 180 11.15 -20.55 -39.08
N GLY A 181 10.39 -21.49 -39.62
CA GLY A 181 10.19 -22.81 -39.06
C GLY A 181 11.51 -23.62 -39.02
N ARG A 182 11.64 -24.49 -38.00
CA ARG A 182 12.63 -25.54 -37.98
C ARG A 182 11.93 -26.85 -38.34
N ASP A 183 12.24 -27.35 -39.52
CA ASP A 183 12.06 -28.74 -39.90
C ASP A 183 12.94 -29.60 -38.99
N VAL A 184 12.37 -30.66 -38.47
CA VAL A 184 13.09 -31.75 -37.82
C VAL A 184 12.84 -33.01 -38.67
N ASP A 185 13.82 -33.37 -39.43
CA ASP A 185 13.90 -34.70 -40.02
C ASP A 185 14.99 -35.52 -39.34
N ARG A 186 14.56 -36.66 -38.83
CA ARG A 186 15.13 -38.01 -38.77
C ARG A 186 16.63 -38.20 -38.55
N LYS A 187 17.01 -38.80 -37.50
CA LYS A 187 17.34 -40.26 -37.42
C LYS A 187 17.43 -40.69 -35.96
#